data_36403bb6304f88c5f7857689d759d271
#
_entry.id   36403bb6304f88c5f7857689d759d271
#
_cell.length_a   1.000
_cell.length_b   1.000
_cell.length_c   1.000
_cell.angle_alpha   90.00
_cell.angle_beta   90.00
_cell.angle_gamma   90.00
#
_symmetry.space_group_name_H-M   'P 1'
#
loop_
_entity.id
_entity.type
_entity.pdbx_description
1 polymer ?
#
loop_
_entity_poly.entity_id
_entity_poly.type
_entity_poly.pdbx_seq_one_letter_code
_entity_poly.pdbx_strand_id
1 'polypeptide(L)'
;MASEMIPRSILIVGNYGAGNLGDDAILGGIVAELRSVGYEGEIQITHGGVIGSTEIYKGLKRAPFIPVGLRSRFKKNRKAALETIARADLVILGGGGLFTDEETWRAPLIWATQAKACRKLKKPYLCFGQSVGPLRHLWSRHWAKKTFKGAAAVHVRDQISADLLKEWGLEATVGTDPAFSWLLEQKRTIPRKPILLVSLREWPDFGAEKWRPLVKEIQVFAKKKKLKPILMSMQQGENLKAAGLEIYEPSSALAAFEAMEKAQMAVTMRLHAGIFAIAAGTPVAVLSYSQKVKALLDGTCTVLSNPTPETLREALKTLSKKPMNLEKQLIKNQQFLKKALN
;
A
#
# COMPACT_ATOMS: atom_id res chain seq x y z
N MET A 1 -26.71 -25.99 13.83
CA MET A 1 -25.91 -25.30 12.79
C MET A 1 -26.24 -23.82 12.95
N ALA A 2 -25.30 -23.01 13.50
CA ALA A 2 -25.48 -21.55 13.51
C ALA A 2 -25.44 -21.10 12.05
N SER A 3 -26.46 -20.41 11.56
CA SER A 3 -26.43 -19.77 10.25
C SER A 3 -25.26 -18.79 10.29
N GLU A 4 -24.23 -19.02 9.49
CA GLU A 4 -23.14 -18.10 9.27
C GLU A 4 -23.75 -16.82 8.70
N MET A 5 -23.96 -15.82 9.57
CA MET A 5 -24.54 -14.55 9.14
C MET A 5 -23.43 -13.70 8.56
N ILE A 6 -23.56 -13.39 7.27
CA ILE A 6 -22.68 -12.38 6.61
C ILE A 6 -22.67 -11.11 7.47
N PRO A 7 -21.49 -10.56 7.82
CA PRO A 7 -21.40 -9.36 8.65
C PRO A 7 -22.19 -8.22 8.02
N ARG A 8 -23.00 -7.52 8.81
CA ARG A 8 -23.78 -6.35 8.36
C ARG A 8 -22.92 -5.11 8.27
N SER A 9 -21.86 -5.05 9.07
CA SER A 9 -20.96 -3.91 9.16
C SER A 9 -19.50 -4.35 9.27
N ILE A 10 -18.64 -3.74 8.44
CA ILE A 10 -17.20 -3.94 8.45
C ILE A 10 -16.50 -2.61 8.77
N LEU A 11 -15.56 -2.66 9.73
CA LEU A 11 -14.64 -1.55 9.98
C LEU A 11 -13.27 -1.87 9.37
N ILE A 12 -12.83 -1.08 8.41
CA ILE A 12 -11.49 -1.19 7.83
C ILE A 12 -10.54 -0.23 8.57
N VAL A 13 -9.47 -0.77 9.12
CA VAL A 13 -8.47 -0.03 9.92
C VAL A 13 -7.15 -0.02 9.16
N GLY A 14 -6.62 1.16 8.86
CA GLY A 14 -5.35 1.33 8.16
C GLY A 14 -4.88 2.78 8.19
N ASN A 15 -3.82 3.08 7.45
CA ASN A 15 -3.20 4.40 7.39
C ASN A 15 -3.87 5.33 6.35
N TYR A 16 -5.19 5.28 6.25
CA TYR A 16 -5.96 6.00 5.25
C TYR A 16 -6.18 7.46 5.60
N GLY A 17 -6.20 8.32 4.58
CA GLY A 17 -6.33 9.76 4.79
C GLY A 17 -5.15 10.38 5.54
N ALA A 18 -3.96 9.80 5.40
CA ALA A 18 -2.70 10.35 5.89
C ALA A 18 -1.91 11.09 4.80
N GLY A 19 -2.52 11.31 3.63
CA GLY A 19 -1.90 11.97 2.48
C GLY A 19 -1.01 11.06 1.63
N ASN A 20 -1.05 9.74 1.85
CA ASN A 20 -0.32 8.76 1.05
C ASN A 20 -1.26 8.12 0.02
N LEU A 21 -1.05 8.41 -1.26
CA LEU A 21 -1.92 7.96 -2.35
C LEU A 21 -1.91 6.43 -2.53
N GLY A 22 -0.81 5.77 -2.14
CA GLY A 22 -0.71 4.32 -2.17
C GLY A 22 -1.61 3.65 -1.13
N ASP A 23 -1.66 4.20 0.09
CA ASP A 23 -2.54 3.69 1.15
C ASP A 23 -4.02 3.91 0.78
N ASP A 24 -4.34 5.05 0.13
CA ASP A 24 -5.68 5.30 -0.39
C ASP A 24 -6.06 4.27 -1.48
N ALA A 25 -5.16 3.95 -2.40
CA ALA A 25 -5.40 2.93 -3.42
C ALA A 25 -5.58 1.52 -2.81
N ILE A 26 -4.86 1.19 -1.73
CA ILE A 26 -5.09 -0.05 -0.97
C ILE A 26 -6.52 -0.08 -0.42
N LEU A 27 -6.98 1.01 0.18
CA LEU A 27 -8.37 1.10 0.67
C LEU A 27 -9.37 0.87 -0.46
N GLY A 28 -9.17 1.57 -1.60
CA GLY A 28 -10.00 1.37 -2.80
C GLY A 28 -10.06 -0.09 -3.22
N GLY A 29 -8.89 -0.76 -3.23
CA GLY A 29 -8.78 -2.18 -3.56
C GLY A 29 -9.50 -3.11 -2.58
N ILE A 30 -9.37 -2.87 -1.27
CA ILE A 30 -10.09 -3.66 -0.26
C ILE A 30 -11.60 -3.51 -0.44
N VAL A 31 -12.08 -2.30 -0.69
CA VAL A 31 -13.52 -2.05 -0.93
C VAL A 31 -13.97 -2.74 -2.23
N ALA A 32 -13.21 -2.61 -3.32
CA ALA A 32 -13.51 -3.27 -4.60
C ALA A 32 -13.59 -4.80 -4.44
N GLU A 33 -12.63 -5.41 -3.74
CA GLU A 33 -12.61 -6.84 -3.50
C GLU A 33 -13.76 -7.30 -2.60
N LEU A 34 -14.14 -6.55 -1.57
CA LEU A 34 -15.32 -6.84 -0.75
C LEU A 34 -16.59 -6.81 -1.61
N ARG A 35 -16.75 -5.81 -2.47
CA ARG A 35 -17.89 -5.71 -3.38
C ARG A 35 -17.90 -6.82 -4.43
N SER A 36 -16.74 -7.21 -4.96
CA SER A 36 -16.63 -8.30 -5.94
C SER A 36 -17.01 -9.66 -5.40
N VAL A 37 -16.88 -9.89 -4.09
CA VAL A 37 -17.34 -11.14 -3.45
C VAL A 37 -18.77 -11.08 -2.93
N GLY A 38 -19.52 -10.01 -3.28
CA GLY A 38 -20.95 -9.85 -2.96
C GLY A 38 -21.24 -9.23 -1.60
N TYR A 39 -20.26 -8.59 -0.96
CA TYR A 39 -20.54 -7.88 0.30
C TYR A 39 -21.25 -6.55 0.04
N GLU A 40 -22.49 -6.42 0.49
CA GLU A 40 -23.32 -5.22 0.32
C GLU A 40 -23.51 -4.42 1.63
N GLY A 41 -22.99 -4.93 2.75
CA GLY A 41 -23.12 -4.30 4.06
C GLY A 41 -22.41 -2.95 4.20
N GLU A 42 -22.57 -2.33 5.37
CA GLU A 42 -21.95 -1.05 5.69
C GLU A 42 -20.43 -1.17 5.83
N ILE A 43 -19.69 -0.25 5.20
CA ILE A 43 -18.25 -0.13 5.37
C ILE A 43 -17.92 1.17 6.08
N GLN A 44 -17.21 1.04 7.20
CA GLN A 44 -16.62 2.15 7.94
C GLN A 44 -15.10 2.07 7.83
N ILE A 45 -14.43 3.23 7.90
CA ILE A 45 -12.97 3.30 7.79
C ILE A 45 -12.39 4.16 8.90
N THR A 46 -11.22 3.80 9.42
CA THR A 46 -10.43 4.76 10.18
C THR A 46 -9.77 5.74 9.24
N HIS A 47 -9.73 7.04 9.62
CA HIS A 47 -9.29 8.10 8.72
C HIS A 47 -8.39 9.13 9.42
N GLY A 48 -7.27 9.47 8.81
CA GLY A 48 -6.27 10.40 9.36
C GLY A 48 -6.62 11.89 9.27
N GLY A 49 -7.70 12.25 8.55
CA GLY A 49 -8.18 13.64 8.44
C GLY A 49 -7.79 14.38 7.16
N VAL A 50 -6.81 13.91 6.41
CA VAL A 50 -6.43 14.51 5.12
C VAL A 50 -7.44 14.08 4.04
N ILE A 51 -7.97 15.05 3.30
CA ILE A 51 -8.89 14.78 2.19
C ILE A 51 -8.05 14.75 0.91
N GLY A 52 -7.95 13.59 0.29
CA GLY A 52 -7.24 13.40 -0.98
C GLY A 52 -8.15 12.70 -1.99
N SER A 53 -8.12 11.40 -2.03
CA SER A 53 -8.81 10.53 -2.99
C SER A 53 -10.32 10.45 -2.72
N THR A 54 -11.05 11.55 -2.97
CA THR A 54 -12.50 11.66 -2.67
C THR A 54 -13.32 10.56 -3.33
N GLU A 55 -12.90 10.09 -4.51
CA GLU A 55 -13.52 9.00 -5.26
C GLU A 55 -13.52 7.66 -4.48
N ILE A 56 -12.46 7.40 -3.70
CA ILE A 56 -12.35 6.19 -2.87
C ILE A 56 -13.19 6.32 -1.61
N TYR A 57 -13.26 7.52 -1.02
CA TYR A 57 -13.95 7.75 0.24
C TYR A 57 -15.44 7.97 0.11
N LYS A 58 -15.95 8.06 -1.12
CA LYS A 58 -17.40 8.28 -1.38
C LYS A 58 -18.22 7.12 -0.84
N GLY A 59 -19.21 7.45 0.00
CA GLY A 59 -20.10 6.45 0.61
C GLY A 59 -19.51 5.70 1.81
N LEU A 60 -18.25 5.94 2.20
CA LEU A 60 -17.64 5.33 3.37
C LEU A 60 -17.83 6.21 4.61
N LYS A 61 -18.25 5.62 5.72
CA LYS A 61 -18.34 6.31 7.00
C LYS A 61 -16.95 6.40 7.65
N ARG A 62 -16.61 7.58 8.17
CA ARG A 62 -15.32 7.83 8.82
C ARG A 62 -15.40 7.59 10.32
N ALA A 63 -14.40 6.94 10.88
CA ALA A 63 -14.26 6.65 12.29
C ALA A 63 -12.87 7.04 12.79
N PRO A 64 -12.73 7.46 14.05
CA PRO A 64 -11.41 7.66 14.63
C PRO A 64 -10.72 6.31 14.90
N PHE A 65 -9.40 6.26 14.80
CA PHE A 65 -8.64 5.15 15.33
C PHE A 65 -8.23 5.40 16.79
N ILE A 66 -7.89 4.34 17.53
CA ILE A 66 -7.47 4.46 18.93
C ILE A 66 -6.11 5.16 18.98
N PRO A 67 -6.03 6.34 19.61
CA PRO A 67 -4.77 7.08 19.68
C PRO A 67 -3.74 6.38 20.59
N VAL A 68 -2.46 6.52 20.24
CA VAL A 68 -1.32 5.94 20.97
C VAL A 68 -0.36 7.04 21.40
N GLY A 69 0.37 6.84 22.49
CA GLY A 69 1.35 7.80 23.05
C GLY A 69 0.68 9.00 23.70
N LEU A 70 1.25 10.19 23.59
CA LEU A 70 0.72 11.43 24.21
C LEU A 70 -0.70 11.76 23.74
N ARG A 71 -1.07 11.39 22.50
CA ARG A 71 -2.42 11.54 21.95
C ARG A 71 -3.45 10.63 22.64
N SER A 72 -3.02 9.62 23.39
CA SER A 72 -3.91 8.74 24.18
C SER A 72 -4.64 9.48 25.31
N ARG A 73 -4.19 10.69 25.66
CA ARG A 73 -4.89 11.57 26.63
C ARG A 73 -6.23 12.11 26.13
N PHE A 74 -6.46 12.11 24.81
CA PHE A 74 -7.78 12.50 24.25
C PHE A 74 -8.82 11.40 24.47
N LYS A 75 -9.38 11.33 25.69
CA LYS A 75 -10.38 10.35 26.11
C LYS A 75 -11.58 10.24 25.17
N LYS A 76 -12.03 11.38 24.61
CA LYS A 76 -13.20 11.46 23.68
C LYS A 76 -12.96 10.62 22.41
N ASN A 77 -11.83 10.81 21.74
CA ASN A 77 -11.52 10.07 20.52
C ASN A 77 -11.32 8.57 20.79
N ARG A 78 -10.72 8.23 21.94
CA ARG A 78 -10.58 6.83 22.35
C ARG A 78 -11.91 6.15 22.59
N LYS A 79 -12.86 6.82 23.28
CA LYS A 79 -14.21 6.30 23.52
C LYS A 79 -14.92 6.05 22.20
N ALA A 80 -14.95 7.05 21.30
CA ALA A 80 -15.57 6.93 19.98
C ALA A 80 -14.97 5.79 19.14
N ALA A 81 -13.65 5.63 19.15
CA ALA A 81 -12.99 4.53 18.44
C ALA A 81 -13.38 3.15 19.01
N LEU A 82 -13.45 3.00 20.33
CA LEU A 82 -13.89 1.76 20.97
C LEU A 82 -15.35 1.44 20.67
N GLU A 83 -16.23 2.45 20.68
CA GLU A 83 -17.64 2.31 20.31
C GLU A 83 -17.78 1.87 18.84
N THR A 84 -16.99 2.43 17.94
CA THR A 84 -16.98 2.02 16.52
C THR A 84 -16.57 0.56 16.36
N ILE A 85 -15.48 0.13 17.03
CA ILE A 85 -15.06 -1.28 17.03
C ILE A 85 -16.16 -2.18 17.63
N ALA A 86 -16.80 -1.74 18.71
CA ALA A 86 -17.85 -2.52 19.38
C ALA A 86 -19.10 -2.73 18.50
N ARG A 87 -19.41 -1.77 17.63
CA ARG A 87 -20.55 -1.85 16.70
C ARG A 87 -20.26 -2.66 15.44
N ALA A 88 -19.00 -2.74 15.02
CA ALA A 88 -18.63 -3.53 13.86
C ALA A 88 -18.84 -5.03 14.11
N ASP A 89 -19.33 -5.75 13.11
CA ASP A 89 -19.42 -7.21 13.17
C ASP A 89 -18.07 -7.84 12.86
N LEU A 90 -17.32 -7.23 11.95
CA LEU A 90 -15.97 -7.65 11.55
C LEU A 90 -15.04 -6.44 11.43
N VAL A 91 -13.79 -6.58 11.84
CA VAL A 91 -12.76 -5.58 11.63
C VAL A 91 -11.71 -6.13 10.65
N ILE A 92 -11.33 -5.34 9.65
CA ILE A 92 -10.22 -5.65 8.75
C ILE A 92 -9.07 -4.72 9.08
N LEU A 93 -7.95 -5.27 9.60
CA LEU A 93 -6.68 -4.56 9.61
C LEU A 93 -6.16 -4.58 8.17
N GLY A 94 -6.39 -3.48 7.47
CA GLY A 94 -6.19 -3.39 6.03
C GLY A 94 -4.73 -3.27 5.63
N GLY A 95 -4.47 -3.39 4.34
CA GLY A 95 -3.19 -3.61 3.71
C GLY A 95 -2.10 -2.57 3.93
N GLY A 96 -0.98 -2.85 3.33
CA GLY A 96 0.20 -2.01 3.39
C GLY A 96 1.28 -2.51 4.35
N GLY A 97 2.27 -1.66 4.61
CA GLY A 97 3.38 -1.94 5.51
C GLY A 97 3.10 -1.51 6.95
N LEU A 98 1.97 -1.90 7.54
CA LEU A 98 1.59 -1.46 8.88
C LEU A 98 2.49 -2.03 9.99
N PHE A 99 3.01 -3.24 9.78
CA PHE A 99 3.86 -3.96 10.73
C PHE A 99 5.32 -3.98 10.29
N THR A 100 5.92 -2.80 10.21
CA THR A 100 7.36 -2.58 10.02
C THR A 100 7.84 -1.51 10.99
N ASP A 101 9.10 -1.60 11.40
CA ASP A 101 9.74 -0.59 12.26
C ASP A 101 10.90 0.14 11.57
N GLU A 102 10.94 0.11 10.23
CA GLU A 102 11.97 0.76 9.44
C GLU A 102 11.99 2.29 9.62
N GLU A 103 10.82 2.92 9.68
CA GLU A 103 10.69 4.37 9.87
C GLU A 103 10.52 4.73 11.35
N THR A 104 9.78 3.93 12.09
CA THR A 104 9.57 4.13 13.53
C THR A 104 9.16 2.84 14.23
N TRP A 105 9.79 2.54 15.35
CA TRP A 105 9.44 1.42 16.22
C TRP A 105 8.00 1.49 16.76
N ARG A 106 7.38 2.67 16.70
CA ARG A 106 6.00 2.92 17.16
C ARG A 106 4.93 2.44 16.18
N ALA A 107 5.25 2.26 14.89
CA ALA A 107 4.26 1.87 13.90
C ALA A 107 3.56 0.55 14.25
N PRO A 108 4.25 -0.56 14.57
CA PRO A 108 3.60 -1.80 14.98
C PRO A 108 2.74 -1.66 16.24
N LEU A 109 3.10 -0.77 17.19
CA LEU A 109 2.33 -0.51 18.40
C LEU A 109 0.97 0.14 18.09
N ILE A 110 0.91 1.06 17.12
CA ILE A 110 -0.33 1.73 16.72
C ILE A 110 -1.35 0.68 16.28
N TRP A 111 -0.96 -0.20 15.40
CA TRP A 111 -1.85 -1.21 14.82
C TRP A 111 -2.15 -2.36 15.77
N ALA A 112 -1.18 -2.77 16.57
CA ALA A 112 -1.39 -3.75 17.65
C ALA A 112 -2.37 -3.24 18.71
N THR A 113 -2.45 -1.92 18.93
CA THR A 113 -3.43 -1.33 19.85
C THR A 113 -4.86 -1.48 19.34
N GLN A 114 -5.09 -1.32 18.02
CA GLN A 114 -6.39 -1.57 17.40
C GLN A 114 -6.79 -3.05 17.55
N ALA A 115 -5.90 -3.97 17.18
CA ALA A 115 -6.13 -5.41 17.35
C ALA A 115 -6.37 -5.83 18.80
N LYS A 116 -5.65 -5.21 19.77
CA LYS A 116 -5.88 -5.43 21.20
C LYS A 116 -7.30 -5.02 21.62
N ALA A 117 -7.82 -3.94 21.07
CA ALA A 117 -9.18 -3.50 21.34
C ALA A 117 -10.21 -4.50 20.78
N CYS A 118 -10.03 -4.98 19.55
CA CYS A 118 -10.88 -6.01 18.97
C CYS A 118 -10.95 -7.24 19.88
N ARG A 119 -9.80 -7.76 20.34
CA ARG A 119 -9.76 -8.91 21.27
C ARG A 119 -10.47 -8.64 22.59
N LYS A 120 -10.27 -7.44 23.19
CA LYS A 120 -10.93 -7.06 24.44
C LYS A 120 -12.45 -6.98 24.30
N LEU A 121 -12.91 -6.51 23.15
CA LEU A 121 -14.34 -6.37 22.83
C LEU A 121 -14.92 -7.65 22.21
N LYS A 122 -14.14 -8.74 22.13
CA LYS A 122 -14.50 -10.02 21.51
C LYS A 122 -14.99 -9.86 20.07
N LYS A 123 -14.42 -8.91 19.33
CA LYS A 123 -14.73 -8.69 17.91
C LYS A 123 -13.73 -9.44 17.03
N PRO A 124 -14.20 -10.25 16.06
CA PRO A 124 -13.32 -10.88 15.10
C PRO A 124 -12.61 -9.83 14.25
N TYR A 125 -11.36 -10.10 13.90
CA TYR A 125 -10.64 -9.28 12.95
C TYR A 125 -9.76 -10.11 12.02
N LEU A 126 -9.61 -9.62 10.80
CA LEU A 126 -8.75 -10.16 9.76
C LEU A 126 -7.53 -9.25 9.60
N CYS A 127 -6.38 -9.83 9.24
CA CYS A 127 -5.28 -9.09 8.64
C CYS A 127 -5.34 -9.33 7.12
N PHE A 128 -5.47 -8.26 6.32
CA PHE A 128 -5.66 -8.41 4.88
C PHE A 128 -4.73 -7.51 4.06
N GLY A 129 -4.00 -8.10 3.09
CA GLY A 129 -3.09 -7.36 2.21
C GLY A 129 -1.85 -6.79 2.89
N GLN A 130 -1.40 -7.40 3.99
CA GLN A 130 -0.27 -6.90 4.78
C GLN A 130 1.09 -7.28 4.19
N SER A 131 2.08 -6.38 4.34
CA SER A 131 3.49 -6.76 4.40
C SER A 131 3.97 -6.69 5.85
N VAL A 132 4.71 -7.70 6.29
CA VAL A 132 5.21 -7.83 7.65
C VAL A 132 6.74 -7.76 7.68
N GLY A 133 7.29 -6.94 8.58
CA GLY A 133 8.74 -6.76 8.71
C GLY A 133 9.29 -5.72 7.71
N PRO A 134 10.62 -5.45 7.72
CA PRO A 134 11.49 -5.89 8.79
C PRO A 134 11.04 -5.36 10.14
N LEU A 135 11.32 -6.16 11.18
CA LEU A 135 11.04 -5.83 12.58
C LEU A 135 12.37 -5.98 13.35
N ARG A 136 13.06 -4.86 13.50
CA ARG A 136 14.41 -4.79 14.10
C ARG A 136 14.35 -4.85 15.63
N HIS A 137 13.26 -4.30 16.22
CA HIS A 137 13.08 -4.25 17.66
C HIS A 137 12.26 -5.44 18.17
N LEU A 138 12.69 -6.03 19.29
CA LEU A 138 11.99 -7.16 19.92
C LEU A 138 10.53 -6.82 20.27
N TRP A 139 10.28 -5.60 20.75
CA TRP A 139 8.94 -5.11 21.05
C TRP A 139 8.05 -5.04 19.83
N SER A 140 8.57 -4.53 18.71
CA SER A 140 7.85 -4.48 17.41
C SER A 140 7.47 -5.88 16.96
N ARG A 141 8.42 -6.81 17.04
CA ARG A 141 8.20 -8.23 16.74
C ARG A 141 7.15 -8.87 17.66
N HIS A 142 7.20 -8.59 18.95
CA HIS A 142 6.21 -9.09 19.91
C HIS A 142 4.80 -8.57 19.59
N TRP A 143 4.63 -7.27 19.34
CA TRP A 143 3.33 -6.68 19.02
C TRP A 143 2.78 -7.21 17.71
N ALA A 144 3.59 -7.31 16.67
CA ALA A 144 3.21 -7.90 15.40
C ALA A 144 2.76 -9.37 15.59
N LYS A 145 3.60 -10.21 16.18
CA LYS A 145 3.28 -11.63 16.44
C LYS A 145 1.96 -11.79 17.20
N LYS A 146 1.76 -11.00 18.26
CA LYS A 146 0.52 -11.05 19.06
C LYS A 146 -0.70 -10.60 18.26
N THR A 147 -0.52 -9.67 17.33
CA THR A 147 -1.59 -9.23 16.43
C THR A 147 -1.98 -10.33 15.46
N PHE A 148 -1.04 -10.87 14.71
CA PHE A 148 -1.33 -11.91 13.72
C PHE A 148 -1.85 -13.19 14.36
N LYS A 149 -1.31 -13.59 15.53
CA LYS A 149 -1.82 -14.76 16.30
C LYS A 149 -3.28 -14.60 16.74
N GLY A 150 -3.75 -13.39 16.98
CA GLY A 150 -5.12 -13.14 17.43
C GLY A 150 -6.10 -12.84 16.30
N ALA A 151 -5.66 -12.80 15.04
CA ALA A 151 -6.54 -12.63 13.89
C ALA A 151 -7.32 -13.91 13.58
N ALA A 152 -8.57 -13.78 13.15
CA ALA A 152 -9.39 -14.92 12.70
C ALA A 152 -8.83 -15.54 11.42
N ALA A 153 -8.29 -14.72 10.51
CA ALA A 153 -7.56 -15.17 9.34
C ALA A 153 -6.52 -14.12 8.91
N VAL A 154 -5.48 -14.57 8.22
CA VAL A 154 -4.35 -13.74 7.80
C VAL A 154 -4.11 -13.88 6.30
N HIS A 155 -4.07 -12.76 5.62
CA HIS A 155 -3.68 -12.63 4.23
C HIS A 155 -2.54 -11.62 4.09
N VAL A 156 -1.49 -12.01 3.38
CA VAL A 156 -0.32 -11.17 3.08
C VAL A 156 -0.16 -11.02 1.57
N ARG A 157 0.48 -9.92 1.16
CA ARG A 157 0.66 -9.62 -0.26
C ARG A 157 2.00 -10.09 -0.83
N ASP A 158 2.89 -10.65 0.00
CA ASP A 158 4.22 -11.10 -0.42
C ASP A 158 4.67 -12.35 0.37
N GLN A 159 5.55 -13.13 -0.27
CA GLN A 159 6.05 -14.40 0.27
C GLN A 159 6.97 -14.19 1.50
N ILE A 160 7.75 -13.12 1.53
CA ILE A 160 8.64 -12.82 2.68
C ILE A 160 7.82 -12.64 3.96
N SER A 161 6.68 -11.97 3.86
CA SER A 161 5.75 -11.81 4.98
C SER A 161 5.17 -13.15 5.44
N ALA A 162 4.81 -14.03 4.50
CA ALA A 162 4.30 -15.36 4.81
C ALA A 162 5.36 -16.23 5.50
N ASP A 163 6.60 -16.20 5.01
CA ASP A 163 7.72 -16.96 5.58
C ASP A 163 8.00 -16.50 7.02
N LEU A 164 7.99 -15.19 7.28
CA LEU A 164 8.15 -14.64 8.63
C LEU A 164 7.01 -15.08 9.57
N LEU A 165 5.77 -15.10 9.08
CA LEU A 165 4.62 -15.59 9.87
C LEU A 165 4.74 -17.09 10.15
N LYS A 166 5.20 -17.88 9.17
CA LYS A 166 5.47 -19.31 9.34
C LYS A 166 6.53 -19.59 10.41
N GLU A 167 7.59 -18.78 10.49
CA GLU A 167 8.56 -18.84 11.60
C GLU A 167 7.90 -18.65 12.98
N TRP A 168 6.78 -17.94 13.03
CA TRP A 168 6.01 -17.73 14.26
C TRP A 168 4.98 -18.84 14.51
N GLY A 169 4.91 -19.85 13.64
CA GLY A 169 3.91 -20.91 13.68
C GLY A 169 2.51 -20.45 13.26
N LEU A 170 2.44 -19.46 12.36
CA LEU A 170 1.19 -18.90 11.85
C LEU A 170 1.06 -19.17 10.35
N GLU A 171 -0.14 -19.54 9.93
CA GLU A 171 -0.47 -19.69 8.52
C GLU A 171 -0.99 -18.36 7.94
N ALA A 172 -0.67 -18.10 6.68
CA ALA A 172 -1.18 -16.96 5.94
C ALA A 172 -1.46 -17.32 4.48
N THR A 173 -2.55 -16.79 3.94
CA THR A 173 -2.80 -16.84 2.50
C THR A 173 -1.92 -15.79 1.82
N VAL A 174 -1.20 -16.19 0.78
CA VAL A 174 -0.39 -15.27 -0.04
C VAL A 174 -1.16 -14.91 -1.30
N GLY A 175 -1.49 -13.64 -1.45
CA GLY A 175 -2.11 -13.09 -2.65
C GLY A 175 -1.27 -11.97 -3.26
N THR A 176 -1.88 -10.82 -3.52
CA THR A 176 -1.22 -9.62 -4.04
C THR A 176 -1.68 -8.36 -3.31
N ASP A 177 -1.10 -7.22 -3.65
CA ASP A 177 -1.50 -5.93 -3.10
C ASP A 177 -2.94 -5.58 -3.53
N PRO A 178 -3.85 -5.29 -2.57
CA PRO A 178 -5.23 -4.94 -2.89
C PRO A 178 -5.38 -3.75 -3.83
N ALA A 179 -4.42 -2.82 -3.85
CA ALA A 179 -4.46 -1.65 -4.73
C ALA A 179 -4.65 -2.04 -6.20
N PHE A 180 -4.16 -3.21 -6.63
CA PHE A 180 -4.34 -3.68 -8.01
C PHE A 180 -5.81 -3.82 -8.39
N SER A 181 -6.67 -4.30 -7.50
CA SER A 181 -8.10 -4.50 -7.79
C SER A 181 -8.75 -3.18 -8.16
N TRP A 182 -8.58 -2.14 -7.35
CA TRP A 182 -9.12 -0.82 -7.65
C TRP A 182 -8.48 -0.18 -8.89
N LEU A 183 -7.14 -0.22 -9.02
CA LEU A 183 -6.45 0.37 -10.16
C LEU A 183 -6.88 -0.25 -11.49
N LEU A 184 -7.12 -1.57 -11.52
CA LEU A 184 -7.57 -2.25 -12.73
C LEU A 184 -9.00 -1.88 -13.12
N GLU A 185 -9.89 -1.64 -12.14
CA GLU A 185 -11.23 -1.11 -12.38
C GLU A 185 -11.20 0.33 -12.93
N GLN A 186 -10.21 1.15 -12.51
CA GLN A 186 -10.06 2.53 -12.99
C GLN A 186 -9.36 2.62 -14.33
N LYS A 187 -8.77 1.53 -14.83
CA LYS A 187 -7.93 1.53 -16.02
C LYS A 187 -8.68 2.00 -17.25
N ARG A 188 -8.04 2.93 -17.96
CA ARG A 188 -8.55 3.50 -19.22
C ARG A 188 -7.52 3.33 -20.32
N THR A 189 -7.97 3.36 -21.57
CA THR A 189 -7.07 3.44 -22.72
C THR A 189 -6.84 4.92 -23.05
N ILE A 190 -5.73 5.46 -22.52
CA ILE A 190 -5.36 6.87 -22.70
C ILE A 190 -4.13 6.95 -23.61
N PRO A 191 -4.12 7.86 -24.62
CA PRO A 191 -2.93 8.08 -25.45
C PRO A 191 -1.71 8.48 -24.59
N ARG A 192 -0.58 7.83 -24.80
CA ARG A 192 0.66 8.13 -24.08
C ARG A 192 1.27 9.43 -24.59
N LYS A 193 1.84 10.19 -23.66
CA LYS A 193 2.59 11.42 -23.92
C LYS A 193 4.09 11.14 -23.77
N PRO A 194 4.98 11.95 -24.36
CA PRO A 194 6.41 11.81 -24.24
C PRO A 194 6.89 12.24 -22.83
N ILE A 195 6.39 11.57 -21.81
CA ILE A 195 6.68 11.82 -20.40
C ILE A 195 7.41 10.60 -19.81
N LEU A 196 8.48 10.87 -19.08
CA LEU A 196 9.13 9.94 -18.17
C LEU A 196 8.74 10.31 -16.74
N LEU A 197 7.81 9.56 -16.13
CA LEU A 197 7.45 9.78 -14.74
C LEU A 197 8.51 9.24 -13.81
N VAL A 198 8.90 10.04 -12.82
CA VAL A 198 9.88 9.69 -11.80
C VAL A 198 9.20 9.78 -10.44
N SER A 199 9.35 8.79 -9.58
CA SER A 199 8.86 8.85 -8.21
C SER A 199 9.98 8.44 -7.26
N LEU A 200 10.55 9.42 -6.57
CA LEU A 200 11.63 9.25 -5.62
C LEU A 200 11.12 9.36 -4.20
N ARG A 201 11.94 8.92 -3.26
CA ARG A 201 11.72 9.06 -1.83
C ARG A 201 13.06 9.22 -1.12
N GLU A 202 13.12 10.11 -0.15
CA GLU A 202 14.22 10.07 0.81
C GLU A 202 14.03 8.88 1.77
N TRP A 203 15.09 8.13 1.97
CA TRP A 203 15.13 6.96 2.86
C TRP A 203 16.40 7.04 3.71
N PRO A 204 16.42 6.60 4.97
CA PRO A 204 17.59 6.74 5.84
C PRO A 204 18.91 6.26 5.24
N ASP A 205 18.88 5.15 4.49
CA ASP A 205 20.06 4.58 3.85
C ASP A 205 20.21 4.96 2.36
N PHE A 206 19.32 5.84 1.85
CA PHE A 206 19.28 6.24 0.44
C PHE A 206 18.88 7.72 0.30
N GLY A 207 19.74 8.60 0.82
CA GLY A 207 19.56 10.05 0.79
C GLY A 207 19.83 10.70 -0.57
N ALA A 208 19.72 12.01 -0.58
CA ALA A 208 19.83 12.82 -1.81
C ALA A 208 21.14 12.62 -2.58
N GLU A 209 22.25 12.37 -1.90
CA GLU A 209 23.55 12.10 -2.51
C GLU A 209 23.57 10.81 -3.33
N LYS A 210 22.77 9.81 -2.97
CA LYS A 210 22.67 8.53 -3.69
C LYS A 210 21.74 8.59 -4.90
N TRP A 211 20.63 9.31 -4.82
CA TRP A 211 19.71 9.39 -5.95
C TRP A 211 20.02 10.51 -6.94
N ARG A 212 20.78 11.57 -6.55
CA ARG A 212 21.20 12.63 -7.49
C ARG A 212 21.94 12.12 -8.75
N PRO A 213 22.91 11.19 -8.66
CA PRO A 213 23.53 10.62 -9.84
C PRO A 213 22.54 9.88 -10.73
N LEU A 214 21.55 9.18 -10.14
CA LEU A 214 20.47 8.50 -10.86
C LEU A 214 19.56 9.50 -11.58
N VAL A 215 19.24 10.63 -10.96
CA VAL A 215 18.45 11.70 -11.60
C VAL A 215 19.18 12.29 -12.81
N LYS A 216 20.50 12.52 -12.70
CA LYS A 216 21.29 12.96 -13.85
C LYS A 216 21.21 11.98 -15.01
N GLU A 217 21.29 10.67 -14.74
CA GLU A 217 21.14 9.65 -15.78
C GLU A 217 19.75 9.65 -16.40
N ILE A 218 18.69 9.82 -15.57
CA ILE A 218 17.31 9.97 -16.05
C ILE A 218 17.19 11.18 -16.98
N GLN A 219 17.77 12.34 -16.61
CA GLN A 219 17.73 13.56 -17.44
C GLN A 219 18.46 13.36 -18.77
N VAL A 220 19.64 12.75 -18.76
CA VAL A 220 20.41 12.44 -19.99
C VAL A 220 19.61 11.51 -20.90
N PHE A 221 19.04 10.43 -20.34
CA PHE A 221 18.22 9.49 -21.09
C PHE A 221 16.96 10.17 -21.65
N ALA A 222 16.25 10.95 -20.86
CA ALA A 222 15.04 11.66 -21.26
C ALA A 222 15.33 12.63 -22.42
N LYS A 223 16.41 13.40 -22.35
CA LYS A 223 16.85 14.29 -23.43
C LYS A 223 17.12 13.51 -24.71
N LYS A 224 17.84 12.38 -24.65
CA LYS A 224 18.13 11.51 -25.80
C LYS A 224 16.86 10.94 -26.43
N LYS A 225 15.86 10.60 -25.62
CA LYS A 225 14.59 10.00 -26.09
C LYS A 225 13.50 11.04 -26.33
N LYS A 226 13.80 12.33 -26.22
CA LYS A 226 12.83 13.45 -26.35
C LYS A 226 11.65 13.30 -25.39
N LEU A 227 11.89 12.84 -24.16
CA LEU A 227 10.92 12.71 -23.10
C LEU A 227 11.04 13.89 -22.12
N LYS A 228 9.91 14.29 -21.53
CA LYS A 228 9.89 15.25 -20.42
C LYS A 228 9.94 14.49 -19.10
N PRO A 229 11.02 14.59 -18.32
CA PRO A 229 11.08 13.95 -16.98
C PRO A 229 10.26 14.80 -16.00
N ILE A 230 9.29 14.17 -15.31
CA ILE A 230 8.42 14.80 -14.32
C ILE A 230 8.49 13.98 -13.04
N LEU A 231 8.76 14.64 -11.92
CA LEU A 231 8.81 14.05 -10.59
C LEU A 231 7.42 14.04 -9.96
N MET A 232 6.83 12.88 -9.81
CA MET A 232 5.51 12.71 -9.21
C MET A 232 5.62 12.38 -7.73
N SER A 233 5.00 13.21 -6.89
CA SER A 233 4.82 12.94 -5.47
C SER A 233 3.72 11.88 -5.25
N MET A 234 3.99 10.96 -4.33
CA MET A 234 3.00 9.97 -3.89
C MET A 234 2.49 10.25 -2.47
N GLN A 235 2.98 11.32 -1.85
CA GLN A 235 2.61 11.71 -0.50
C GLN A 235 2.63 13.23 -0.34
N GLN A 236 1.59 13.76 0.27
CA GLN A 236 1.52 15.21 0.55
C GLN A 236 2.67 15.67 1.45
N GLY A 237 3.22 16.85 1.13
CA GLY A 237 4.30 17.45 1.90
C GLY A 237 5.68 16.82 1.69
N GLU A 238 5.86 15.99 0.67
CA GLU A 238 7.14 15.40 0.33
C GLU A 238 8.12 16.47 -0.18
N ASN A 239 9.32 16.54 0.41
CA ASN A 239 10.35 17.48 -0.04
C ASN A 239 11.14 16.89 -1.23
N LEU A 240 10.70 17.20 -2.43
CA LEU A 240 11.29 16.69 -3.68
C LEU A 240 12.11 17.75 -4.47
N LYS A 241 12.21 18.98 -3.96
CA LYS A 241 12.84 20.10 -4.67
C LYS A 241 14.32 19.84 -5.04
N ALA A 242 15.00 19.04 -4.23
CA ALA A 242 16.41 18.71 -4.47
C ALA A 242 16.66 17.88 -5.73
N ALA A 243 15.64 17.34 -6.38
CA ALA A 243 15.78 16.56 -7.60
C ALA A 243 16.04 17.44 -8.86
N GLY A 244 15.70 18.73 -8.83
CA GLY A 244 15.86 19.61 -9.99
C GLY A 244 15.01 19.21 -11.20
N LEU A 245 13.89 18.51 -10.96
CA LEU A 245 12.89 18.15 -11.95
C LEU A 245 11.60 18.96 -11.72
N GLU A 246 10.79 19.10 -12.76
CA GLU A 246 9.42 19.60 -12.59
C GLU A 246 8.63 18.66 -11.68
N ILE A 247 7.95 19.22 -10.68
CA ILE A 247 7.20 18.44 -9.70
C ILE A 247 5.72 18.44 -10.08
N TYR A 248 5.13 17.26 -10.08
CA TYR A 248 3.70 17.04 -10.17
C TYR A 248 3.18 16.45 -8.85
N GLU A 249 2.26 17.16 -8.21
CA GLU A 249 1.58 16.72 -7.00
C GLU A 249 0.14 16.32 -7.34
N PRO A 250 -0.16 15.02 -7.50
CA PRO A 250 -1.51 14.57 -7.77
C PRO A 250 -2.46 14.89 -6.63
N SER A 251 -3.65 15.38 -6.95
CA SER A 251 -4.69 15.67 -5.95
C SER A 251 -5.33 14.42 -5.35
N SER A 252 -5.21 13.27 -6.03
CA SER A 252 -5.81 12.00 -5.62
C SER A 252 -5.05 10.79 -6.18
N ALA A 253 -5.38 9.60 -5.68
CA ALA A 253 -4.85 8.35 -6.21
C ALA A 253 -5.24 8.15 -7.68
N LEU A 254 -6.46 8.53 -8.07
CA LEU A 254 -6.92 8.48 -9.46
C LEU A 254 -6.09 9.40 -10.36
N ALA A 255 -5.84 10.64 -9.92
CA ALA A 255 -5.03 11.59 -10.69
C ALA A 255 -3.58 11.09 -10.86
N ALA A 256 -3.00 10.44 -9.84
CA ALA A 256 -1.69 9.80 -9.94
C ALA A 256 -1.70 8.63 -10.92
N PHE A 257 -2.76 7.83 -10.91
CA PHE A 257 -2.91 6.69 -11.82
C PHE A 257 -3.07 7.15 -13.26
N GLU A 258 -3.92 8.15 -13.53
CA GLU A 258 -4.06 8.75 -14.87
C GLU A 258 -2.75 9.35 -15.39
N ALA A 259 -1.95 9.97 -14.53
CA ALA A 259 -0.62 10.45 -14.91
C ALA A 259 0.30 9.29 -15.32
N MET A 260 0.21 8.16 -14.62
CA MET A 260 0.95 6.96 -14.94
C MET A 260 0.50 6.32 -16.25
N GLU A 261 -0.81 6.30 -16.54
CA GLU A 261 -1.34 5.84 -17.82
C GLU A 261 -0.89 6.71 -19.00
N LYS A 262 -0.80 8.04 -18.78
CA LYS A 262 -0.32 9.00 -19.79
C LYS A 262 1.19 8.94 -20.03
N ALA A 263 1.97 8.42 -19.09
CA ALA A 263 3.42 8.36 -19.21
C ALA A 263 3.89 7.29 -20.20
N GLN A 264 4.93 7.61 -20.96
CA GLN A 264 5.56 6.64 -21.88
C GLN A 264 6.35 5.59 -21.12
N MET A 265 6.97 5.97 -20.02
CA MET A 265 7.71 5.09 -19.10
C MET A 265 7.84 5.72 -17.72
N ALA A 266 8.26 4.91 -16.75
CA ALA A 266 8.45 5.37 -15.39
C ALA A 266 9.73 4.84 -14.75
N VAL A 267 10.27 5.59 -13.79
CA VAL A 267 11.31 5.17 -12.84
C VAL A 267 10.81 5.46 -11.44
N THR A 268 10.73 4.45 -10.59
CA THR A 268 10.12 4.62 -9.27
C THR A 268 10.95 4.02 -8.16
N MET A 269 11.04 4.70 -7.02
CA MET A 269 11.52 4.13 -5.76
C MET A 269 10.35 3.70 -4.88
N ARG A 270 9.23 4.44 -4.93
CA ARG A 270 8.05 4.12 -4.14
C ARG A 270 7.34 2.89 -4.67
N LEU A 271 7.06 1.94 -3.77
CA LEU A 271 6.37 0.69 -4.09
C LEU A 271 5.06 0.93 -4.85
N HIS A 272 4.19 1.80 -4.33
CA HIS A 272 2.89 2.04 -4.95
C HIS A 272 2.98 2.79 -6.28
N ALA A 273 3.99 3.65 -6.49
CA ALA A 273 4.22 4.21 -7.83
C ALA A 273 4.57 3.10 -8.84
N GLY A 274 5.33 2.08 -8.41
CA GLY A 274 5.60 0.88 -9.21
C GLY A 274 4.31 0.08 -9.50
N ILE A 275 3.48 -0.15 -8.48
CA ILE A 275 2.17 -0.81 -8.62
C ILE A 275 1.28 -0.06 -9.61
N PHE A 276 1.20 1.27 -9.51
CA PHE A 276 0.43 2.11 -10.43
C PHE A 276 0.95 1.98 -11.86
N ALA A 277 2.26 2.00 -12.07
CA ALA A 277 2.85 1.82 -13.40
C ALA A 277 2.54 0.44 -13.99
N ILE A 278 2.64 -0.61 -13.19
CA ILE A 278 2.33 -1.99 -13.60
C ILE A 278 0.84 -2.10 -13.98
N ALA A 279 -0.08 -1.61 -13.15
CA ALA A 279 -1.51 -1.61 -13.42
C ALA A 279 -1.86 -0.80 -14.69
N ALA A 280 -1.24 0.37 -14.87
CA ALA A 280 -1.37 1.20 -16.07
C ALA A 280 -0.79 0.52 -17.33
N GLY A 281 0.04 -0.51 -17.15
CA GLY A 281 0.81 -1.11 -18.24
C GLY A 281 1.91 -0.17 -18.77
N THR A 282 2.40 0.73 -17.94
CA THR A 282 3.52 1.63 -18.24
C THR A 282 4.84 0.89 -17.98
N PRO A 283 5.76 0.84 -18.96
CA PRO A 283 7.09 0.29 -18.74
C PRO A 283 7.76 0.98 -17.56
N VAL A 284 8.21 0.20 -16.55
CA VAL A 284 8.75 0.77 -15.32
C VAL A 284 10.01 0.08 -14.85
N ALA A 285 11.00 0.89 -14.46
CA ALA A 285 12.15 0.48 -13.67
C ALA A 285 11.93 0.87 -12.20
N VAL A 286 11.95 -0.11 -11.31
CA VAL A 286 11.81 0.10 -9.88
C VAL A 286 13.18 0.06 -9.22
N LEU A 287 13.56 1.17 -8.58
CA LEU A 287 14.78 1.30 -7.80
C LEU A 287 14.51 0.76 -6.39
N SER A 288 14.85 -0.50 -6.17
CA SER A 288 14.55 -1.17 -4.90
C SER A 288 15.56 -0.79 -3.83
N TYR A 289 15.08 -0.18 -2.76
CA TYR A 289 15.82 0.10 -1.53
C TYR A 289 15.50 -0.90 -0.41
N SER A 290 14.56 -1.81 -0.63
CA SER A 290 14.17 -2.82 0.36
C SER A 290 13.84 -4.16 -0.30
N GLN A 291 14.04 -5.23 0.47
CA GLN A 291 13.72 -6.59 0.00
C GLN A 291 12.22 -6.77 -0.30
N LYS A 292 11.34 -6.04 0.40
CA LYS A 292 9.88 -6.10 0.16
C LYS A 292 9.48 -5.58 -1.20
N VAL A 293 10.08 -4.46 -1.65
CA VAL A 293 9.82 -3.91 -2.98
C VAL A 293 10.20 -4.94 -4.04
N LYS A 294 11.36 -5.58 -3.87
CA LYS A 294 11.79 -6.66 -4.75
C LYS A 294 10.82 -7.83 -4.70
N ALA A 295 10.50 -8.35 -3.52
CA ALA A 295 9.65 -9.54 -3.37
C ALA A 295 8.25 -9.38 -3.96
N LEU A 296 7.67 -8.17 -3.90
CA LEU A 296 6.33 -7.93 -4.42
C LEU A 296 6.32 -7.69 -5.93
N LEU A 297 7.36 -7.07 -6.49
CA LEU A 297 7.37 -6.59 -7.88
C LEU A 297 8.28 -7.41 -8.80
N ASP A 298 9.10 -8.31 -8.26
CA ASP A 298 9.99 -9.15 -9.08
C ASP A 298 9.18 -10.02 -10.06
N GLY A 299 9.69 -10.14 -11.28
CA GLY A 299 8.97 -10.83 -12.36
C GLY A 299 7.86 -9.99 -13.04
N THR A 300 7.31 -8.95 -12.39
CA THR A 300 6.25 -8.11 -12.96
C THR A 300 6.78 -6.86 -13.69
N CYS A 301 7.97 -6.40 -13.31
CA CYS A 301 8.65 -5.25 -13.91
C CYS A 301 10.16 -5.39 -13.81
N THR A 302 10.90 -4.37 -14.26
CA THR A 302 12.35 -4.32 -14.07
C THR A 302 12.65 -3.78 -12.67
N VAL A 303 13.24 -4.62 -11.80
CA VAL A 303 13.63 -4.25 -10.44
C VAL A 303 15.15 -4.17 -10.35
N LEU A 304 15.67 -3.00 -9.95
CA LEU A 304 17.08 -2.75 -9.73
C LEU A 304 17.37 -2.74 -8.23
N SER A 305 18.04 -3.78 -7.74
CA SER A 305 18.58 -3.82 -6.38
C SER A 305 19.92 -3.10 -6.35
N ASN A 306 20.10 -2.17 -5.39
CA ASN A 306 21.30 -1.32 -5.31
C ASN A 306 21.61 -0.57 -6.63
N PRO A 307 20.69 0.28 -7.11
CA PRO A 307 20.82 0.92 -8.41
C PRO A 307 22.04 1.85 -8.48
N THR A 308 22.79 1.75 -9.58
CA THR A 308 23.83 2.69 -9.97
C THR A 308 23.42 3.42 -11.25
N PRO A 309 24.07 4.55 -11.63
CA PRO A 309 23.82 5.20 -12.91
C PRO A 309 23.96 4.24 -14.11
N GLU A 310 24.94 3.33 -14.07
CA GLU A 310 25.22 2.36 -15.12
C GLU A 310 24.10 1.32 -15.24
N THR A 311 23.71 0.71 -14.11
CA THR A 311 22.61 -0.29 -14.10
C THR A 311 21.28 0.34 -14.49
N LEU A 312 21.03 1.58 -14.09
CA LEU A 312 19.83 2.31 -14.51
C LEU A 312 19.83 2.62 -16.01
N ARG A 313 20.98 3.06 -16.56
CA ARG A 313 21.14 3.33 -17.99
C ARG A 313 20.82 2.10 -18.83
N GLU A 314 21.34 0.94 -18.47
CA GLU A 314 21.09 -0.31 -19.19
C GLU A 314 19.64 -0.74 -19.06
N ALA A 315 19.05 -0.64 -17.87
CA ALA A 315 17.63 -0.92 -17.66
C ALA A 315 16.73 -0.03 -18.52
N LEU A 316 17.00 1.27 -18.59
CA LEU A 316 16.22 2.22 -19.39
C LEU A 316 16.29 1.95 -20.90
N LYS A 317 17.40 1.41 -21.41
CA LYS A 317 17.54 1.05 -22.82
C LYS A 317 16.63 -0.11 -23.23
N THR A 318 16.46 -1.08 -22.33
CA THR A 318 15.75 -2.34 -22.55
C THR A 318 14.36 -2.37 -21.94
N LEU A 319 13.94 -1.24 -21.34
CA LEU A 319 12.69 -1.16 -20.59
C LEU A 319 11.48 -1.40 -21.50
N SER A 320 10.74 -2.44 -21.21
CA SER A 320 9.55 -2.83 -21.93
C SER A 320 8.41 -3.14 -20.96
N LYS A 321 7.18 -3.10 -21.46
CA LYS A 321 6.04 -3.60 -20.71
C LYS A 321 6.19 -5.10 -20.50
N LYS A 322 6.19 -5.54 -19.25
CA LYS A 322 6.09 -6.97 -18.95
C LYS A 322 4.61 -7.38 -18.81
N PRO A 323 4.26 -8.60 -19.20
CA PRO A 323 2.91 -9.11 -18.99
C PRO A 323 2.63 -9.16 -17.49
N MET A 324 1.48 -8.60 -17.09
CA MET A 324 1.02 -8.66 -15.71
C MET A 324 0.24 -9.96 -15.51
N ASN A 325 0.82 -10.93 -14.81
CA ASN A 325 0.17 -12.19 -14.48
C ASN A 325 -0.28 -12.19 -13.01
N LEU A 326 -1.21 -11.29 -12.68
CA LEU A 326 -1.75 -11.14 -11.32
C LEU A 326 -3.12 -11.79 -11.11
N GLU A 327 -3.73 -12.35 -12.15
CA GLU A 327 -5.08 -12.91 -12.07
C GLU A 327 -5.20 -13.96 -10.96
N LYS A 328 -4.27 -14.90 -10.90
CA LYS A 328 -4.27 -15.94 -9.87
C LYS A 328 -4.15 -15.37 -8.45
N GLN A 329 -3.36 -14.32 -8.27
CA GLN A 329 -3.18 -13.68 -6.97
C GLN A 329 -4.42 -12.88 -6.56
N LEU A 330 -5.05 -12.17 -7.49
CA LEU A 330 -6.32 -11.46 -7.25
C LEU A 330 -7.45 -12.43 -6.90
N ILE A 331 -7.53 -13.57 -7.58
CA ILE A 331 -8.46 -14.63 -7.23
C ILE A 331 -8.22 -15.13 -5.79
N LYS A 332 -6.97 -15.28 -5.35
CA LYS A 332 -6.66 -15.66 -3.96
C LYS A 332 -7.11 -14.61 -2.95
N ASN A 333 -6.97 -13.33 -3.26
CA ASN A 333 -7.49 -12.25 -2.42
C ASN A 333 -9.02 -12.41 -2.23
N GLN A 334 -9.75 -12.56 -3.34
CA GLN A 334 -11.20 -12.73 -3.33
C GLN A 334 -11.65 -14.02 -2.61
N GLN A 335 -10.97 -15.15 -2.86
CA GLN A 335 -11.26 -16.41 -2.18
C GLN A 335 -11.05 -16.32 -0.67
N PHE A 336 -9.99 -15.62 -0.24
CA PHE A 336 -9.74 -15.35 1.18
C PHE A 336 -10.89 -14.58 1.80
N LEU A 337 -11.31 -13.46 1.19
CA LEU A 337 -12.40 -12.65 1.70
C LEU A 337 -13.72 -13.42 1.70
N LYS A 338 -14.04 -14.13 0.62
CA LYS A 338 -15.24 -14.95 0.54
C LYS A 338 -15.31 -15.98 1.66
N LYS A 339 -14.19 -16.69 1.94
CA LYS A 339 -14.10 -17.64 3.05
C LYS A 339 -14.23 -16.96 4.42
N ALA A 340 -13.71 -15.76 4.58
CA ALA A 340 -13.70 -15.06 5.86
C ALA A 340 -15.02 -14.33 6.17
N LEU A 341 -15.90 -14.14 5.18
CA LEU A 341 -17.22 -13.51 5.32
C LEU A 341 -18.35 -14.54 5.52
N ASN A 342 -18.10 -15.78 5.16
CA ASN A 342 -18.99 -16.92 5.41
C ASN A 342 -18.61 -17.62 6.72
#